data_b9d8759f6108667a73d985a4d2169a75
#
_entry.id   b9d8759f6108667a73d985a4d2169a75
#
_cell.length_a   1.000
_cell.length_b   1.000
_cell.length_c   1.000
_cell.angle_alpha   90.00
_cell.angle_beta   90.00
_cell.angle_gamma   90.00
#
_symmetry.space_group_name_H-M   'P 1'
#
loop_
_entity.id
_entity.type
_entity.pdbx_description
1 polymer ?
#
loop_
_entity_poly.entity_id
_entity_poly.type
_entity_poly.pdbx_seq_one_letter_code
_entity_poly.pdbx_strand_id
1 'polypeptide(L)'
;MNLDGLNDCQKRAVKQTEGPVLIIAGAGSGKTRVLTNRIAYLIDECGISPYNILAITFTNKAAAEMRERVEKVTDCGSQVWVSTFHSTCVRILRRYIDRIGYQTNFTIYDTDDQKSVIRDACKKLNIDTKMLKERTIMSAISSAKDEMISPDEMEVNAGGDYNAKRIAGVYREYQKTLKANNALDFDDLIFKTVELLNRDEEVLEAYQERFRYIMVDEYQDTNTSQFRLISKLSLIHI
;
A
#
# COMPACT_ATOMS: atom_id res chain seq x y z
N MET A 1 27.17 16.38 -5.28
CA MET A 1 26.99 15.21 -4.36
C MET A 1 28.19 14.26 -4.39
N ASN A 2 28.70 13.77 -3.25
CA ASN A 2 29.84 12.82 -3.23
C ASN A 2 29.34 11.36 -3.25
N LEU A 3 29.74 10.57 -4.25
CA LEU A 3 29.42 9.15 -4.43
C LEU A 3 30.63 8.20 -4.18
N ASP A 4 31.72 8.70 -3.59
CA ASP A 4 32.98 7.94 -3.47
C ASP A 4 32.88 6.67 -2.60
N GLY A 5 31.89 6.63 -1.69
CA GLY A 5 31.62 5.43 -0.88
C GLY A 5 30.80 4.34 -1.57
N LEU A 6 30.42 4.50 -2.85
CA LEU A 6 29.65 3.54 -3.63
C LEU A 6 30.54 2.83 -4.67
N ASN A 7 30.29 1.54 -4.90
CA ASN A 7 30.90 0.82 -6.01
C ASN A 7 30.28 1.21 -7.37
N ASP A 8 30.87 0.76 -8.48
CA ASP A 8 30.45 1.19 -9.82
C ASP A 8 29.02 0.75 -10.16
N CYS A 9 28.56 -0.44 -9.71
CA CYS A 9 27.20 -0.88 -9.91
C CYS A 9 26.20 -0.01 -9.12
N GLN A 10 26.53 0.33 -7.89
CA GLN A 10 25.74 1.23 -7.05
C GLN A 10 25.68 2.64 -7.64
N LYS A 11 26.81 3.17 -8.11
CA LYS A 11 26.88 4.48 -8.80
C LYS A 11 26.00 4.51 -10.05
N ARG A 12 26.01 3.45 -10.86
CA ARG A 12 25.12 3.34 -12.04
C ARG A 12 23.67 3.36 -11.63
N ALA A 13 23.27 2.57 -10.61
CA ALA A 13 21.91 2.53 -10.12
C ALA A 13 21.44 3.88 -9.55
N VAL A 14 22.32 4.64 -8.89
CA VAL A 14 22.03 6.00 -8.42
C VAL A 14 21.78 6.96 -9.57
N LYS A 15 22.60 6.91 -10.61
CA LYS A 15 22.56 7.84 -11.75
C LYS A 15 21.49 7.51 -12.82
N GLN A 16 20.93 6.30 -12.80
CA GLN A 16 19.86 5.94 -13.74
C GLN A 16 18.55 6.61 -13.32
N THR A 17 18.23 7.77 -13.87
CA THR A 17 17.06 8.58 -13.49
C THR A 17 15.84 8.31 -14.32
N GLU A 18 15.98 7.81 -15.52
CA GLU A 18 14.90 7.59 -16.49
C GLU A 18 14.49 6.11 -16.56
N GLY A 19 13.17 5.91 -16.72
CA GLY A 19 12.57 4.58 -16.88
C GLY A 19 12.50 3.77 -15.58
N PRO A 20 11.90 2.57 -15.65
CA PRO A 20 11.82 1.66 -14.52
C PRO A 20 13.22 1.07 -14.21
N VAL A 21 13.58 1.04 -12.93
CA VAL A 21 14.86 0.52 -12.44
C VAL A 21 14.64 -0.52 -11.36
N LEU A 22 15.04 -1.76 -11.63
CA LEU A 22 15.06 -2.84 -10.65
C LEU A 22 16.50 -3.09 -10.17
N ILE A 23 16.72 -3.00 -8.85
CA ILE A 23 18.02 -3.27 -8.22
C ILE A 23 17.96 -4.62 -7.52
N ILE A 24 18.63 -5.62 -8.09
CA ILE A 24 18.76 -6.95 -7.51
C ILE A 24 20.10 -7.05 -6.80
N ALA A 25 20.07 -7.30 -5.48
CA ALA A 25 21.30 -7.40 -4.71
C ALA A 25 21.06 -8.22 -3.41
N GLY A 26 22.08 -8.94 -2.97
CA GLY A 26 22.01 -9.76 -1.76
C GLY A 26 21.80 -8.96 -0.47
N ALA A 27 21.53 -9.64 0.62
CA ALA A 27 21.45 -9.02 1.94
C ALA A 27 22.79 -8.35 2.30
N GLY A 28 22.73 -7.18 2.93
CA GLY A 28 23.94 -6.43 3.31
C GLY A 28 24.68 -5.72 2.17
N SER A 29 24.22 -5.86 0.92
CA SER A 29 24.86 -5.23 -0.25
C SER A 29 24.67 -3.71 -0.36
N GLY A 30 23.89 -3.10 0.55
CA GLY A 30 23.65 -1.67 0.58
C GLY A 30 22.49 -1.19 -0.32
N LYS A 31 21.47 -2.03 -0.60
CA LYS A 31 20.26 -1.63 -1.37
C LYS A 31 19.68 -0.31 -0.88
N THR A 32 19.34 -0.23 0.41
CA THR A 32 18.78 0.98 1.01
C THR A 32 19.74 2.19 0.90
N ARG A 33 21.06 1.96 0.96
CA ARG A 33 22.05 3.02 0.73
C ARG A 33 22.01 3.53 -0.70
N VAL A 34 21.85 2.66 -1.69
CA VAL A 34 21.68 3.07 -3.09
C VAL A 34 20.41 3.90 -3.24
N LEU A 35 19.29 3.45 -2.64
CA LEU A 35 18.01 4.14 -2.70
C LEU A 35 18.09 5.55 -2.09
N THR A 36 18.67 5.70 -0.90
CA THR A 36 18.84 7.03 -0.26
C THR A 36 19.76 7.95 -1.06
N ASN A 37 20.85 7.42 -1.61
CA ASN A 37 21.76 8.22 -2.47
C ASN A 37 21.09 8.58 -3.81
N ARG A 38 20.21 7.74 -4.36
CA ARG A 38 19.42 8.05 -5.55
C ARG A 38 18.45 9.20 -5.29
N ILE A 39 17.79 9.23 -4.13
CA ILE A 39 16.93 10.34 -3.72
C ILE A 39 17.74 11.65 -3.68
N ALA A 40 18.87 11.64 -2.99
CA ALA A 40 19.75 12.81 -2.92
C ALA A 40 20.26 13.25 -4.29
N TYR A 41 20.64 12.31 -5.17
CA TYR A 41 21.08 12.61 -6.53
C TYR A 41 20.00 13.28 -7.37
N LEU A 42 18.74 12.80 -7.28
CA LEU A 42 17.61 13.41 -7.96
C LEU A 42 17.38 14.85 -7.50
N ILE A 43 17.52 15.13 -6.20
CA ILE A 43 17.32 16.47 -5.63
C ILE A 43 18.50 17.38 -5.98
N ASP A 44 19.72 16.99 -5.62
CA ASP A 44 20.88 17.86 -5.60
C ASP A 44 21.51 18.04 -7.00
N GLU A 45 21.49 16.99 -7.84
CA GLU A 45 22.14 17.03 -9.15
C GLU A 45 21.16 17.20 -10.31
N CYS A 46 19.94 16.60 -10.19
CA CYS A 46 18.92 16.70 -11.25
C CYS A 46 17.93 17.83 -11.00
N GLY A 47 17.96 18.50 -9.86
CA GLY A 47 17.03 19.60 -9.52
C GLY A 47 15.59 19.18 -9.35
N ILE A 48 15.34 17.89 -9.03
CA ILE A 48 13.99 17.38 -8.82
C ILE A 48 13.47 17.85 -7.46
N SER A 49 12.26 18.38 -7.45
CA SER A 49 11.61 18.79 -6.21
C SER A 49 11.42 17.57 -5.28
N PRO A 50 11.81 17.66 -3.99
CA PRO A 50 11.62 16.58 -3.04
C PRO A 50 10.14 16.18 -2.88
N TYR A 51 9.20 17.08 -3.14
CA TYR A 51 7.76 16.80 -3.16
C TYR A 51 7.32 15.85 -4.27
N ASN A 52 8.14 15.69 -5.32
CA ASN A 52 7.89 14.76 -6.42
C ASN A 52 8.44 13.36 -6.18
N ILE A 53 9.00 13.11 -5.01
CA ILE A 53 9.60 11.83 -4.66
C ILE A 53 8.79 11.14 -3.56
N LEU A 54 8.36 9.91 -3.84
CA LEU A 54 7.72 8.99 -2.90
C LEU A 54 8.65 7.80 -2.65
N ALA A 55 9.05 7.57 -1.40
CA ALA A 55 9.81 6.41 -0.99
C ALA A 55 8.99 5.55 -0.04
N ILE A 56 8.74 4.31 -0.43
CA ILE A 56 7.87 3.37 0.29
C ILE A 56 8.68 2.23 0.88
N THR A 57 8.35 1.87 2.11
CA THR A 57 8.87 0.69 2.81
C THR A 57 7.74 -0.08 3.50
N PHE A 58 8.06 -1.25 4.10
CA PHE A 58 7.04 -2.10 4.71
C PHE A 58 6.76 -1.79 6.18
N THR A 59 7.72 -1.25 6.92
CA THR A 59 7.57 -1.01 8.36
C THR A 59 7.81 0.43 8.75
N ASN A 60 7.13 0.89 9.79
CA ASN A 60 7.33 2.24 10.33
C ASN A 60 8.77 2.49 10.79
N LYS A 61 9.44 1.43 11.31
CA LYS A 61 10.85 1.50 11.69
C LYS A 61 11.73 1.75 10.46
N ALA A 62 11.56 0.96 9.39
CA ALA A 62 12.32 1.14 8.15
C ALA A 62 12.05 2.52 7.51
N ALA A 63 10.80 3.02 7.57
CA ALA A 63 10.47 4.37 7.09
C ALA A 63 11.17 5.46 7.90
N ALA A 64 11.25 5.31 9.23
CA ALA A 64 11.97 6.26 10.09
C ALA A 64 13.47 6.24 9.80
N GLU A 65 14.09 5.05 9.71
CA GLU A 65 15.51 4.90 9.36
C GLU A 65 15.83 5.45 7.96
N MET A 66 14.96 5.21 6.98
CA MET A 66 15.14 5.73 5.63
C MET A 66 15.07 7.27 5.63
N ARG A 67 14.10 7.85 6.33
CA ARG A 67 13.96 9.31 6.45
C ARG A 67 15.20 9.93 7.06
N GLU A 68 15.69 9.40 8.19
CA GLU A 68 16.91 9.87 8.83
C GLU A 68 18.14 9.80 7.91
N ARG A 69 18.25 8.74 7.09
CA ARG A 69 19.32 8.58 6.12
C ARG A 69 19.21 9.58 4.96
N VAL A 70 18.00 9.85 4.48
CA VAL A 70 17.78 10.84 3.41
C VAL A 70 18.10 12.24 3.93
N GLU A 71 17.67 12.59 5.14
CA GLU A 71 18.00 13.87 5.79
C GLU A 71 19.50 14.10 6.02
N LYS A 72 20.29 13.01 6.17
CA LYS A 72 21.75 13.09 6.31
C LYS A 72 22.48 13.30 5.00
N VAL A 73 21.88 12.99 3.86
CA VAL A 73 22.54 13.03 2.55
C VAL A 73 22.10 14.19 1.66
N THR A 74 21.00 14.88 2.02
CA THR A 74 20.54 16.10 1.33
C THR A 74 19.80 17.03 2.29
N ASP A 75 20.01 18.35 2.14
CA ASP A 75 19.40 19.37 3.02
C ASP A 75 17.86 19.42 2.91
N CYS A 76 17.32 19.01 1.77
CA CYS A 76 15.87 18.97 1.52
C CYS A 76 15.23 17.61 1.87
N GLY A 77 15.96 16.70 2.51
CA GLY A 77 15.53 15.33 2.78
C GLY A 77 14.23 15.21 3.59
N SER A 78 13.98 16.14 4.51
CA SER A 78 12.75 16.17 5.33
C SER A 78 11.47 16.42 4.53
N GLN A 79 11.56 16.95 3.31
CA GLN A 79 10.44 17.24 2.43
C GLN A 79 10.05 16.05 1.54
N VAL A 80 10.89 15.02 1.47
CA VAL A 80 10.60 13.79 0.71
C VAL A 80 9.50 13.00 1.41
N TRP A 81 8.55 12.48 0.66
CA TRP A 81 7.52 11.64 1.23
C TRP A 81 8.06 10.21 1.45
N VAL A 82 8.59 9.97 2.64
CA VAL A 82 9.04 8.65 3.08
C VAL A 82 8.01 8.06 4.04
N SER A 83 7.41 6.92 3.68
CA SER A 83 6.38 6.28 4.52
C SER A 83 6.20 4.79 4.19
N THR A 84 5.31 4.11 4.93
CA THR A 84 4.85 2.77 4.57
C THR A 84 3.70 2.83 3.57
N PHE A 85 3.38 1.70 2.91
CA PHE A 85 2.20 1.56 2.05
C PHE A 85 0.94 2.06 2.75
N HIS A 86 0.65 1.52 3.94
CA HIS A 86 -0.54 1.86 4.71
C HIS A 86 -0.58 3.34 5.12
N SER A 87 0.55 3.90 5.57
CA SER A 87 0.60 5.33 5.93
C SER A 87 0.38 6.24 4.73
N THR A 88 0.87 5.87 3.54
CA THR A 88 0.57 6.58 2.29
C THR A 88 -0.92 6.51 1.99
N CYS A 89 -1.53 5.33 2.06
CA CYS A 89 -2.96 5.13 1.83
C CYS A 89 -3.82 5.93 2.81
N VAL A 90 -3.51 5.90 4.10
CA VAL A 90 -4.24 6.70 5.10
C VAL A 90 -4.24 8.18 4.73
N ARG A 91 -3.10 8.74 4.32
CA ARG A 91 -3.03 10.16 3.92
C ARG A 91 -3.87 10.48 2.70
N ILE A 92 -3.90 9.58 1.71
CA ILE A 92 -4.73 9.73 0.50
C ILE A 92 -6.21 9.65 0.88
N LEU A 93 -6.60 8.61 1.61
CA LEU A 93 -7.98 8.37 2.01
C LEU A 93 -8.53 9.47 2.93
N ARG A 94 -7.74 9.97 3.90
CA ARG A 94 -8.15 11.09 4.76
C ARG A 94 -8.50 12.35 3.98
N ARG A 95 -8.03 12.48 2.75
CA ARG A 95 -8.28 13.66 1.91
C ARG A 95 -9.42 13.46 0.90
N TYR A 96 -9.61 12.23 0.41
CA TYR A 96 -10.46 12.00 -0.77
C TYR A 96 -11.42 10.81 -0.67
N ILE A 97 -11.51 10.11 0.46
CA ILE A 97 -12.34 8.90 0.57
C ILE A 97 -13.84 9.19 0.42
N ASP A 98 -14.25 10.44 0.60
CA ASP A 98 -15.62 10.91 0.36
C ASP A 98 -16.06 10.68 -1.09
N ARG A 99 -15.12 10.69 -2.05
CA ARG A 99 -15.36 10.37 -3.47
C ARG A 99 -15.85 8.93 -3.70
N ILE A 100 -15.63 8.03 -2.73
CA ILE A 100 -16.14 6.64 -2.77
C ILE A 100 -17.18 6.34 -1.68
N GLY A 101 -17.75 7.39 -1.09
CA GLY A 101 -18.92 7.33 -0.22
C GLY A 101 -18.63 6.93 1.23
N TYR A 102 -17.47 7.33 1.76
CA TYR A 102 -17.14 7.31 3.19
C TYR A 102 -16.95 8.75 3.68
N GLN A 103 -16.87 8.93 5.00
CA GLN A 103 -16.49 10.21 5.59
C GLN A 103 -14.96 10.21 5.84
N THR A 104 -14.31 11.36 5.70
CA THR A 104 -12.86 11.49 5.85
C THR A 104 -12.34 11.21 7.27
N ASN A 105 -13.22 11.28 8.29
CA ASN A 105 -12.94 10.94 9.68
C ASN A 105 -13.13 9.46 10.03
N PHE A 106 -13.06 8.56 9.03
CA PHE A 106 -13.25 7.12 9.23
C PHE A 106 -12.38 6.53 10.36
N THR A 107 -12.88 5.48 11.01
CA THR A 107 -12.15 4.73 12.03
C THR A 107 -11.38 3.58 11.39
N ILE A 108 -10.19 3.27 11.90
CA ILE A 108 -9.42 2.08 11.49
C ILE A 108 -9.64 1.01 12.55
N TYR A 109 -10.26 -0.10 12.16
CA TYR A 109 -10.57 -1.23 13.03
C TYR A 109 -9.32 -2.09 13.23
N ASP A 110 -9.05 -2.41 14.48
CA ASP A 110 -8.02 -3.37 14.84
C ASP A 110 -8.50 -4.83 14.69
N THR A 111 -7.65 -5.78 15.06
CA THR A 111 -7.96 -7.22 14.94
C THR A 111 -9.13 -7.65 15.80
N ASP A 112 -9.34 -7.03 16.96
CA ASP A 112 -10.44 -7.39 17.86
C ASP A 112 -11.76 -6.80 17.42
N ASP A 113 -11.74 -5.59 16.88
CA ASP A 113 -12.88 -4.97 16.20
C ASP A 113 -13.33 -5.83 15.01
N GLN A 114 -12.39 -6.25 14.16
CA GLN A 114 -12.65 -7.12 13.01
C GLN A 114 -13.30 -8.44 13.44
N LYS A 115 -12.76 -9.12 14.46
CA LYS A 115 -13.34 -10.37 15.01
C LYS A 115 -14.77 -10.16 15.49
N SER A 116 -15.04 -9.04 16.16
CA SER A 116 -16.38 -8.73 16.65
C SER A 116 -17.37 -8.62 15.49
N VAL A 117 -17.04 -7.86 14.44
CA VAL A 117 -17.90 -7.70 13.26
C VAL A 117 -18.10 -9.03 12.52
N ILE A 118 -17.02 -9.83 12.35
CA ILE A 118 -17.13 -11.14 11.70
C ILE A 118 -18.02 -12.10 12.50
N ARG A 119 -17.91 -12.10 13.82
CA ARG A 119 -18.77 -12.92 14.70
C ARG A 119 -20.24 -12.55 14.56
N ASP A 120 -20.54 -11.25 14.49
CA ASP A 120 -21.90 -10.79 14.34
C ASP A 120 -22.44 -11.07 12.92
N ALA A 121 -21.61 -10.96 11.89
CA ALA A 121 -21.95 -11.39 10.54
C ALA A 121 -22.24 -12.90 10.47
N CYS A 122 -21.43 -13.74 11.13
CA CYS A 122 -21.67 -15.17 11.21
C CYS A 122 -23.01 -15.50 11.91
N LYS A 123 -23.32 -14.84 13.04
CA LYS A 123 -24.62 -15.01 13.71
C LYS A 123 -25.79 -14.64 12.80
N LYS A 124 -25.69 -13.50 12.11
CA LYS A 124 -26.74 -13.00 11.20
C LYS A 124 -26.98 -13.97 10.04
N LEU A 125 -25.94 -14.62 9.55
CA LEU A 125 -26.01 -15.60 8.46
C LEU A 125 -26.21 -17.05 8.92
N ASN A 126 -26.47 -17.29 10.21
CA ASN A 126 -26.62 -18.61 10.81
C ASN A 126 -25.43 -19.54 10.50
N ILE A 127 -24.22 -19.01 10.58
CA ILE A 127 -22.98 -19.76 10.36
C ILE A 127 -22.43 -20.24 11.71
N ASP A 128 -22.29 -21.57 11.87
CA ASP A 128 -21.66 -22.15 13.04
C ASP A 128 -20.15 -21.95 13.00
N THR A 129 -19.63 -21.10 13.90
CA THR A 129 -18.20 -20.80 14.03
C THR A 129 -17.37 -21.95 14.61
N LYS A 130 -18.01 -23.03 15.12
CA LYS A 130 -17.29 -24.27 15.48
C LYS A 130 -16.88 -25.04 14.23
N MET A 131 -17.70 -25.03 13.18
CA MET A 131 -17.41 -25.68 11.92
C MET A 131 -16.56 -24.80 10.99
N LEU A 132 -16.85 -23.51 10.93
CA LEU A 132 -16.09 -22.52 10.14
C LEU A 132 -15.48 -21.47 11.07
N LYS A 133 -14.23 -21.66 11.46
CA LYS A 133 -13.56 -20.84 12.47
C LYS A 133 -13.43 -19.37 12.04
N GLU A 134 -13.68 -18.45 12.95
CA GLU A 134 -13.54 -17.00 12.72
C GLU A 134 -12.16 -16.66 12.10
N ARG A 135 -11.08 -17.26 12.61
CA ARG A 135 -9.72 -17.04 12.06
C ARG A 135 -9.59 -17.45 10.60
N THR A 136 -10.23 -18.55 10.19
CA THR A 136 -10.25 -18.99 8.78
C THR A 136 -10.97 -17.99 7.90
N ILE A 137 -12.10 -17.46 8.35
CA ILE A 137 -12.87 -16.44 7.65
C ILE A 137 -12.04 -15.15 7.51
N MET A 138 -11.44 -14.68 8.62
CA MET A 138 -10.58 -13.48 8.60
C MET A 138 -9.43 -13.62 7.60
N SER A 139 -8.71 -14.75 7.66
CA SER A 139 -7.58 -15.01 6.77
C SER A 139 -8.03 -15.05 5.29
N ALA A 140 -9.19 -15.63 5.01
CA ALA A 140 -9.71 -15.69 3.64
C ALA A 140 -10.13 -14.30 3.12
N ILE A 141 -10.73 -13.47 3.98
CA ILE A 141 -11.08 -12.08 3.63
C ILE A 141 -9.83 -11.24 3.40
N SER A 142 -8.83 -11.35 4.29
CA SER A 142 -7.54 -10.66 4.15
C SER A 142 -6.84 -11.04 2.84
N SER A 143 -6.75 -12.36 2.55
CA SER A 143 -6.18 -12.84 1.28
C SER A 143 -6.96 -12.33 0.06
N ALA A 144 -8.29 -12.28 0.13
CA ALA A 144 -9.10 -11.73 -0.97
C ALA A 144 -8.81 -10.24 -1.19
N LYS A 145 -8.68 -9.45 -0.12
CA LYS A 145 -8.31 -8.03 -0.22
C LYS A 145 -6.91 -7.84 -0.76
N ASP A 146 -5.95 -8.66 -0.35
CA ASP A 146 -4.59 -8.64 -0.88
C ASP A 146 -4.54 -8.90 -2.39
N GLU A 147 -5.41 -9.77 -2.90
CA GLU A 147 -5.57 -10.06 -4.33
C GLU A 147 -6.55 -9.12 -5.04
N MET A 148 -7.04 -8.07 -4.36
CA MET A 148 -8.03 -7.12 -4.88
C MET A 148 -9.35 -7.79 -5.32
N ILE A 149 -9.75 -8.87 -4.64
CA ILE A 149 -10.99 -9.60 -4.90
C ILE A 149 -12.10 -9.03 -4.01
N SER A 150 -13.16 -8.53 -4.62
CA SER A 150 -14.37 -8.06 -3.93
C SER A 150 -15.21 -9.22 -3.38
N PRO A 151 -16.16 -8.95 -2.45
CA PRO A 151 -17.09 -9.99 -2.00
C PRO A 151 -17.89 -10.67 -3.12
N ASP A 152 -18.26 -9.92 -4.15
CA ASP A 152 -19.04 -10.45 -5.29
C ASP A 152 -18.17 -11.34 -6.18
N GLU A 153 -16.93 -10.93 -6.46
CA GLU A 153 -15.95 -11.74 -7.19
C GLU A 153 -15.59 -13.02 -6.41
N MET A 154 -15.45 -12.91 -5.08
CA MET A 154 -15.19 -14.07 -4.23
C MET A 154 -16.33 -15.09 -4.30
N GLU A 155 -17.59 -14.63 -4.34
CA GLU A 155 -18.74 -15.51 -4.50
C GLU A 155 -18.77 -16.21 -5.87
N VAL A 156 -18.47 -15.47 -6.94
CA VAL A 156 -18.37 -16.04 -8.29
C VAL A 156 -17.24 -17.08 -8.36
N ASN A 157 -16.07 -16.76 -7.80
CA ASN A 157 -14.91 -17.64 -7.78
C ASN A 157 -15.12 -18.90 -6.92
N ALA A 158 -16.03 -18.86 -5.96
CA ALA A 158 -16.37 -20.00 -5.12
C ALA A 158 -16.99 -21.18 -5.89
N GLY A 159 -17.59 -20.93 -7.07
CA GLY A 159 -18.16 -21.99 -7.91
C GLY A 159 -19.12 -22.90 -7.15
N GLY A 160 -18.76 -24.20 -7.02
CA GLY A 160 -19.53 -25.21 -6.27
C GLY A 160 -19.16 -25.35 -4.79
N ASP A 161 -18.10 -24.67 -4.32
CA ASP A 161 -17.64 -24.81 -2.93
C ASP A 161 -18.59 -24.10 -1.95
N TYR A 162 -19.25 -24.91 -1.14
CA TYR A 162 -20.21 -24.46 -0.14
C TYR A 162 -19.58 -23.55 0.94
N ASN A 163 -18.37 -23.91 1.41
CA ASN A 163 -17.70 -23.12 2.45
C ASN A 163 -17.18 -21.80 1.89
N ALA A 164 -16.62 -21.81 0.68
CA ALA A 164 -16.18 -20.59 0.03
C ALA A 164 -17.34 -19.60 -0.20
N LYS A 165 -18.53 -20.08 -0.59
CA LYS A 165 -19.73 -19.23 -0.69
C LYS A 165 -20.14 -18.63 0.64
N ARG A 166 -20.07 -19.40 1.72
CA ARG A 166 -20.38 -18.90 3.08
C ARG A 166 -19.40 -17.81 3.49
N ILE A 167 -18.11 -17.99 3.22
CA ILE A 167 -17.09 -16.98 3.51
C ILE A 167 -17.35 -15.71 2.67
N ALA A 168 -17.68 -15.83 1.39
CA ALA A 168 -18.03 -14.68 0.55
C ALA A 168 -19.26 -13.92 1.10
N GLY A 169 -20.28 -14.65 1.59
CA GLY A 169 -21.43 -14.06 2.27
C GLY A 169 -21.05 -13.30 3.54
N VAL A 170 -20.16 -13.87 4.37
CA VAL A 170 -19.62 -13.16 5.56
C VAL A 170 -18.82 -11.94 5.14
N TYR A 171 -17.99 -12.04 4.12
CA TYR A 171 -17.20 -10.92 3.60
C TYR A 171 -18.12 -9.76 3.16
N ARG A 172 -19.20 -10.06 2.42
CA ARG A 172 -20.18 -9.04 2.02
C ARG A 172 -20.83 -8.35 3.21
N GLU A 173 -21.29 -9.11 4.21
CA GLU A 173 -21.91 -8.54 5.41
C GLU A 173 -20.90 -7.76 6.26
N TYR A 174 -19.65 -8.24 6.35
CA TYR A 174 -18.54 -7.57 7.00
C TYR A 174 -18.27 -6.19 6.38
N GLN A 175 -18.08 -6.12 5.05
CA GLN A 175 -17.84 -4.85 4.35
C GLN A 175 -19.04 -3.89 4.45
N LYS A 176 -20.28 -4.42 4.44
CA LYS A 176 -21.48 -3.61 4.66
C LYS A 176 -21.50 -2.98 6.05
N THR A 177 -21.10 -3.73 7.06
CA THR A 177 -21.04 -3.26 8.44
C THR A 177 -19.93 -2.21 8.62
N LEU A 178 -18.75 -2.46 8.07
CA LEU A 178 -17.66 -1.48 8.11
C LEU A 178 -18.09 -0.16 7.45
N LYS A 179 -18.70 -0.23 6.27
CA LYS A 179 -19.19 0.97 5.57
C LYS A 179 -20.26 1.72 6.37
N ALA A 180 -21.20 1.01 6.98
CA ALA A 180 -22.24 1.62 7.81
C ALA A 180 -21.67 2.34 9.05
N ASN A 181 -20.58 1.82 9.60
CA ASN A 181 -19.86 2.38 10.75
C ASN A 181 -18.81 3.44 10.36
N ASN A 182 -18.71 3.80 9.08
CA ASN A 182 -17.63 4.63 8.55
C ASN A 182 -16.25 4.13 9.01
N ALA A 183 -16.01 2.84 8.88
CA ALA A 183 -14.80 2.17 9.32
C ALA A 183 -14.11 1.45 8.15
N LEU A 184 -12.79 1.31 8.27
CA LEU A 184 -11.94 0.51 7.40
C LEU A 184 -11.12 -0.42 8.29
N ASP A 185 -10.81 -1.62 7.83
CA ASP A 185 -9.75 -2.41 8.44
C ASP A 185 -8.38 -2.09 7.80
N PHE A 186 -7.35 -2.78 8.25
CA PHE A 186 -6.00 -2.51 7.80
C PHE A 186 -5.80 -2.84 6.31
N ASP A 187 -6.39 -3.92 5.82
CA ASP A 187 -6.33 -4.33 4.41
C ASP A 187 -7.15 -3.38 3.52
N ASP A 188 -8.25 -2.84 4.03
CA ASP A 188 -9.06 -1.83 3.34
C ASP A 188 -8.27 -0.56 3.02
N LEU A 189 -7.24 -0.22 3.78
CA LEU A 189 -6.47 0.99 3.51
C LEU A 189 -5.86 0.97 2.10
N ILE A 190 -5.28 -0.15 1.68
CA ILE A 190 -4.72 -0.30 0.33
C ILE A 190 -5.84 -0.56 -0.67
N PHE A 191 -6.75 -1.49 -0.38
CA PHE A 191 -7.87 -1.85 -1.25
C PHE A 191 -8.70 -0.62 -1.65
N LYS A 192 -9.12 0.20 -0.67
CA LYS A 192 -9.93 1.40 -0.91
C LYS A 192 -9.15 2.53 -1.56
N THR A 193 -7.84 2.62 -1.34
CA THR A 193 -7.01 3.58 -2.09
C THR A 193 -6.96 3.20 -3.57
N VAL A 194 -6.75 1.93 -3.90
CA VAL A 194 -6.78 1.47 -5.30
C VAL A 194 -8.17 1.66 -5.90
N GLU A 195 -9.25 1.37 -5.15
CA GLU A 195 -10.62 1.62 -5.58
C GLU A 195 -10.85 3.11 -5.88
N LEU A 196 -10.41 4.01 -5.00
CA LEU A 196 -10.49 5.46 -5.20
C LEU A 196 -9.78 5.90 -6.47
N LEU A 197 -8.53 5.49 -6.65
CA LEU A 197 -7.72 5.83 -7.83
C LEU A 197 -8.25 5.22 -9.15
N ASN A 198 -9.05 4.17 -9.07
CA ASN A 198 -9.74 3.61 -10.24
C ASN A 198 -11.02 4.37 -10.61
N ARG A 199 -11.68 5.00 -9.64
CA ARG A 199 -12.98 5.67 -9.81
C ARG A 199 -12.89 7.16 -10.03
N ASP A 200 -11.83 7.79 -9.54
CA ASP A 200 -11.66 9.25 -9.58
C ASP A 200 -10.34 9.61 -10.29
N GLU A 201 -10.49 10.02 -11.55
CA GLU A 201 -9.37 10.37 -12.42
C GLU A 201 -8.64 11.64 -11.94
N GLU A 202 -9.37 12.63 -11.38
CA GLU A 202 -8.76 13.85 -10.85
C GLU A 202 -7.80 13.54 -9.69
N VAL A 203 -8.22 12.63 -8.79
CA VAL A 203 -7.37 12.18 -7.67
C VAL A 203 -6.16 11.40 -8.19
N LEU A 204 -6.38 10.52 -9.18
CA LEU A 204 -5.30 9.75 -9.79
C LEU A 204 -4.25 10.67 -10.42
N GLU A 205 -4.66 11.58 -11.30
CA GLU A 205 -3.78 12.53 -12.00
C GLU A 205 -3.01 13.40 -11.00
N ALA A 206 -3.69 13.94 -9.97
CA ALA A 206 -3.04 14.76 -8.94
C ALA A 206 -1.90 14.03 -8.22
N TYR A 207 -2.04 12.73 -7.95
CA TYR A 207 -0.98 11.94 -7.32
C TYR A 207 0.07 11.46 -8.31
N GLN A 208 -0.26 11.21 -9.57
CA GLN A 208 0.70 10.90 -10.64
C GLN A 208 1.59 12.11 -10.96
N GLU A 209 1.02 13.31 -11.04
CA GLU A 209 1.80 14.54 -11.22
C GLU A 209 2.70 14.82 -10.01
N ARG A 210 2.19 14.53 -8.81
CA ARG A 210 2.95 14.70 -7.57
C ARG A 210 4.11 13.72 -7.47
N PHE A 211 3.89 12.43 -7.70
CA PHE A 211 4.87 11.37 -7.47
C PHE A 211 5.52 10.92 -8.78
N ARG A 212 6.35 11.80 -9.35
CA ARG A 212 7.10 11.50 -10.58
C ARG A 212 8.17 10.42 -10.38
N TYR A 213 8.68 10.28 -9.15
CA TYR A 213 9.67 9.30 -8.76
C TYR A 213 9.16 8.48 -7.59
N ILE A 214 8.90 7.21 -7.84
CA ILE A 214 8.43 6.27 -6.82
C ILE A 214 9.52 5.24 -6.60
N MET A 215 9.91 5.07 -5.34
CA MET A 215 10.93 4.12 -4.92
C MET A 215 10.36 3.18 -3.88
N VAL A 216 10.55 1.88 -4.07
CA VAL A 216 10.06 0.85 -3.15
C VAL A 216 11.25 0.05 -2.65
N ASP A 217 11.47 0.06 -1.34
CA ASP A 217 12.45 -0.82 -0.70
C ASP A 217 11.82 -2.20 -0.47
N GLU A 218 12.65 -3.26 -0.57
CA GLU A 218 12.23 -4.67 -0.44
C GLU A 218 11.04 -5.04 -1.37
N TYR A 219 11.11 -4.62 -2.63
CA TYR A 219 10.05 -4.81 -3.63
C TYR A 219 9.58 -6.27 -3.79
N GLN A 220 10.45 -7.25 -3.53
CA GLN A 220 10.12 -8.68 -3.59
C GLN A 220 9.04 -9.11 -2.59
N ASP A 221 8.78 -8.31 -1.54
CA ASP A 221 7.80 -8.61 -0.51
C ASP A 221 6.41 -8.01 -0.80
N THR A 222 6.23 -7.38 -1.98
CA THR A 222 4.95 -6.77 -2.38
C THR A 222 3.91 -7.81 -2.75
N ASN A 223 2.68 -7.63 -2.25
CA ASN A 223 1.49 -8.37 -2.68
C ASN A 223 0.80 -7.70 -3.87
N THR A 224 -0.26 -8.33 -4.41
CA THR A 224 -1.00 -7.83 -5.57
C THR A 224 -1.60 -6.45 -5.35
N SER A 225 -2.20 -6.18 -4.17
CA SER A 225 -2.82 -4.88 -3.88
C SER A 225 -1.80 -3.76 -3.83
N GLN A 226 -0.64 -4.00 -3.21
CA GLN A 226 0.49 -3.06 -3.16
C GLN A 226 1.09 -2.79 -4.54
N PHE A 227 1.28 -3.85 -5.33
CA PHE A 227 1.72 -3.73 -6.72
C PHE A 227 0.75 -2.87 -7.54
N ARG A 228 -0.57 -3.13 -7.43
CA ARG A 228 -1.60 -2.33 -8.13
C ARG A 228 -1.59 -0.87 -7.72
N LEU A 229 -1.37 -0.58 -6.43
CA LEU A 229 -1.23 0.79 -5.95
C LEU A 229 -0.05 1.50 -6.61
N ILE A 230 1.14 0.86 -6.62
CA ILE A 230 2.34 1.43 -7.25
C ILE A 230 2.12 1.64 -8.74
N SER A 231 1.58 0.63 -9.43
CA SER A 231 1.32 0.69 -10.88
C SER A 231 0.34 1.79 -11.25
N LYS A 232 -0.64 2.07 -10.39
CA LYS A 232 -1.59 3.18 -10.60
C LYS A 232 -0.94 4.55 -10.39
N LEU A 233 -0.13 4.69 -9.36
CA LEU A 233 0.55 5.96 -9.06
C LEU A 233 1.68 6.27 -10.04
N SER A 234 2.27 5.26 -10.67
CA SER A 234 3.38 5.44 -11.63
C SER A 234 2.84 5.83 -13.01
N LEU A 235 3.40 6.89 -13.59
CA LEU A 235 3.19 7.25 -15.01
C LEU A 235 3.96 6.35 -15.98
N ILE A 236 4.92 5.59 -15.47
CA ILE A 236 5.75 4.67 -16.24
C ILE A 236 5.19 3.26 -15.99
N HIS A 237 4.84 2.55 -17.05
CA HIS A 237 4.48 1.13 -16.94
C HIS A 237 5.67 0.35 -16.38
N ILE A 238 5.45 -0.21 -15.19
CA ILE A 238 6.42 -1.07 -14.48
C ILE A 238 6.24 -2.50 -14.94
#